data_c1b896ed6259e93c7d56d21da7e8c61f
#
_entry.id   c1b896ed6259e93c7d56d21da7e8c61f
#
_cell.length_a   1.000
_cell.length_b   1.000
_cell.length_c   1.000
_cell.angle_alpha   90.00
_cell.angle_beta   90.00
_cell.angle_gamma   90.00
#
_symmetry.space_group_name_H-M   'P 1'
#
loop_
_entity.id
_entity.type
_entity.pdbx_description
1 polymer ?
#
loop_
_entity_poly.entity_id
_entity_poly.type
_entity_poly.pdbx_seq_one_letter_code
_entity_poly.pdbx_strand_id
1 'polypeptide(L)' 'MGLNKSIEAARVQLQTDDVALKLTQHEWRKVSEALRSLSRSKQGKMRNLPEDDFRRKSFGYDIHLINSILDKVRKQRCK' A
#
# COMPACT_ATOMS: atom_id res chain seq x y z
N MET A 1 -1.83 19.99 -25.80
CA MET A 1 -1.50 20.47 -24.47
C MET A 1 -2.53 20.11 -23.41
N GLY A 2 -3.77 19.87 -23.79
CA GLY A 2 -4.79 19.43 -22.87
C GLY A 2 -4.50 18.07 -22.22
N LEU A 3 -3.83 17.17 -22.95
CA LEU A 3 -3.51 15.84 -22.47
C LEU A 3 -2.55 15.88 -21.28
N ASN A 4 -1.55 16.75 -21.32
CA ASN A 4 -0.58 16.85 -20.23
C ASN A 4 -1.21 17.38 -18.95
N LYS A 5 -2.09 18.37 -19.09
CA LYS A 5 -2.81 18.92 -17.94
C LYS A 5 -3.75 17.89 -17.32
N SER A 6 -4.42 17.09 -18.17
CA SER A 6 -5.32 16.04 -17.66
C SER A 6 -4.55 14.97 -16.89
N ILE A 7 -3.38 14.57 -17.37
CA ILE A 7 -2.55 13.58 -16.71
C ILE A 7 -2.04 14.12 -15.38
N GLU A 8 -1.61 15.38 -15.35
CA GLU A 8 -1.13 15.99 -14.11
C GLU A 8 -2.25 16.14 -13.09
N ALA A 9 -3.44 16.55 -13.52
CA ALA A 9 -4.59 16.68 -12.64
C ALA A 9 -4.98 15.34 -12.04
N ALA A 10 -5.00 14.28 -12.88
CA ALA A 10 -5.31 12.93 -12.40
C ALA A 10 -4.26 12.44 -11.42
N ARG A 11 -2.98 12.72 -11.69
CA ARG A 11 -1.89 12.33 -10.80
C ARG A 11 -1.96 13.04 -9.46
N VAL A 12 -2.28 14.33 -9.45
CA VAL A 12 -2.45 15.11 -8.23
C VAL A 12 -3.62 14.57 -7.41
N GLN A 13 -4.73 14.25 -8.06
CA GLN A 13 -5.88 13.66 -7.38
C GLN A 13 -5.54 12.33 -6.72
N LEU A 14 -4.80 11.47 -7.41
CA LEU A 14 -4.40 10.18 -6.86
C LEU A 14 -3.48 10.33 -5.66
N GLN A 15 -2.71 11.41 -5.60
CA GLN A 15 -1.80 11.66 -4.48
C GLN A 15 -2.46 12.34 -3.30
N THR A 16 -3.45 13.19 -3.53
CA THR A 16 -4.03 14.06 -2.50
C THR A 16 -5.42 13.64 -2.04
N ASP A 17 -6.18 12.96 -2.89
CA ASP A 17 -7.55 12.58 -2.57
C ASP A 17 -7.59 11.24 -1.85
N ASP A 18 -8.08 11.25 -0.63
CA ASP A 18 -8.36 10.02 0.10
C ASP A 18 -9.65 9.43 -0.44
N VAL A 19 -9.55 8.22 -0.97
CA VAL A 19 -10.72 7.51 -1.49
C VAL A 19 -11.40 6.82 -0.32
N ALA A 20 -12.66 7.20 -0.06
CA ALA A 20 -13.46 6.54 0.96
C ALA A 20 -14.08 5.28 0.38
N LEU A 21 -13.58 4.13 0.83
CA LEU A 21 -14.10 2.83 0.42
C LEU A 21 -15.11 2.35 1.45
N LYS A 22 -16.30 2.02 0.97
CA LYS A 22 -17.34 1.44 1.83
C LYS A 22 -17.29 -0.06 1.69
N LEU A 23 -16.68 -0.73 2.65
CA LEU A 23 -16.58 -2.18 2.69
C LEU A 23 -17.22 -2.68 3.98
N THR A 24 -17.76 -3.89 3.92
CA THR A 24 -18.24 -4.57 5.12
C THR A 24 -17.06 -4.96 6.00
N GLN A 25 -17.32 -5.27 7.27
CA GLN A 25 -16.26 -5.73 8.16
C GLN A 25 -15.60 -7.01 7.64
N HIS A 26 -16.37 -7.89 7.05
CA HIS A 26 -15.84 -9.12 6.47
C HIS A 26 -14.89 -8.82 5.31
N GLU A 27 -15.26 -7.89 4.44
CA GLU A 27 -14.42 -7.46 3.34
C GLU A 27 -13.13 -6.79 3.83
N TRP A 28 -13.22 -5.93 4.84
CA TRP A 28 -12.04 -5.31 5.46
C TRP A 28 -11.10 -6.35 6.04
N ARG A 29 -11.65 -7.40 6.66
CA ARG A 29 -10.84 -8.50 7.19
C ARG A 29 -10.06 -9.18 6.08
N LYS A 30 -10.70 -9.46 4.95
CA LYS A 30 -10.03 -10.10 3.81
C LYS A 30 -8.92 -9.21 3.24
N VAL A 31 -9.16 -7.92 3.13
CA VAL A 31 -8.14 -6.97 2.69
C VAL A 31 -6.94 -7.00 3.64
N SER A 32 -7.19 -6.96 4.94
CA SER A 32 -6.12 -6.99 5.95
C SER A 32 -5.31 -8.28 5.87
N GLU A 33 -5.98 -9.43 5.71
CA GLU A 33 -5.31 -10.72 5.57
C GLU A 33 -4.40 -10.74 4.34
N ALA A 34 -4.90 -10.26 3.21
CA ALA A 34 -4.14 -10.20 1.97
C ALA A 34 -2.90 -9.32 2.11
N LEU A 35 -3.05 -8.17 2.73
CA LEU A 35 -1.94 -7.24 2.93
C LEU A 35 -0.88 -7.80 3.87
N ARG A 36 -1.30 -8.47 4.95
CA ARG A 36 -0.37 -9.12 5.88
C ARG A 36 0.40 -10.24 5.21
N SER A 37 -0.29 -11.05 4.42
CA SER A 37 0.32 -12.13 3.66
C SER A 37 1.37 -11.59 2.68
N LEU A 38 1.03 -10.51 1.96
CA LEU A 38 1.94 -9.86 1.03
C LEU A 38 3.17 -9.30 1.76
N SER A 39 2.96 -8.68 2.91
CA SER A 39 4.06 -8.14 3.71
C SER A 39 5.03 -9.23 4.15
N ARG A 40 4.51 -10.35 4.63
CA ARG A 40 5.35 -11.50 5.04
C ARG A 40 6.14 -12.06 3.88
N SER A 41 5.49 -12.19 2.72
CA SER A 41 6.16 -12.69 1.51
C SER A 41 7.32 -11.79 1.11
N LYS A 42 7.11 -10.47 1.13
CA LYS A 42 8.16 -9.50 0.80
C LYS A 42 9.29 -9.49 1.84
N GLN A 43 8.96 -9.66 3.11
CA GLN A 43 9.97 -9.77 4.17
C GLN A 43 10.86 -10.99 3.96
N GLY A 44 10.27 -12.12 3.61
CA GLY A 44 11.03 -13.34 3.32
C GLY A 44 11.97 -13.15 2.14
N LYS A 45 11.48 -12.53 1.07
CA LYS A 45 12.30 -12.24 -0.11
C LYS A 45 13.44 -11.28 0.23
N MET A 46 13.15 -10.27 1.03
CA MET A 46 14.15 -9.28 1.44
C MET A 46 15.27 -9.92 2.24
N ARG A 47 14.95 -10.85 3.15
CA ARG A 47 15.95 -11.55 3.96
C ARG A 47 16.92 -12.38 3.13
N ASN A 48 16.45 -12.89 1.99
CA ASN A 48 17.27 -13.71 1.10
C ASN A 48 18.15 -12.89 0.17
N LEU A 49 18.05 -11.56 0.21
CA LEU A 49 18.86 -10.67 -0.63
C LEU A 49 20.06 -10.13 0.16
N PRO A 50 21.20 -9.91 -0.52
CA PRO A 50 22.34 -9.23 0.11
C PRO A 50 21.97 -7.83 0.59
N GLU A 51 22.66 -7.32 1.60
CA GLU A 51 22.37 -6.00 2.18
C GLU A 51 22.55 -4.87 1.17
N ASP A 52 23.48 -5.03 0.23
CA ASP A 52 23.77 -4.02 -0.78
C ASP A 52 22.92 -4.13 -2.03
N ASP A 53 22.00 -5.10 -2.08
CA ASP A 53 21.12 -5.28 -3.23
C ASP A 53 20.05 -4.17 -3.22
N PHE A 54 19.93 -3.44 -4.33
CA PHE A 54 18.97 -2.34 -4.44
C PHE A 54 17.52 -2.82 -4.32
N ARG A 55 17.24 -4.09 -4.65
CA ARG A 55 15.90 -4.65 -4.51
C ARG A 55 15.45 -4.70 -3.05
N ARG A 56 16.40 -4.82 -2.14
CA ARG A 56 16.12 -4.82 -0.72
C ARG A 56 15.48 -3.50 -0.27
N LYS A 57 15.94 -2.38 -0.80
CA LYS A 57 15.33 -1.08 -0.52
C LYS A 57 13.91 -0.98 -1.05
N SER A 58 13.68 -1.52 -2.25
CA SER A 58 12.35 -1.54 -2.85
C SER A 58 11.38 -2.36 -2.02
N PHE A 59 11.78 -3.55 -1.58
CA PHE A 59 10.95 -4.38 -0.70
C PHE A 59 10.68 -3.70 0.64
N GLY A 60 11.69 -3.04 1.21
CA GLY A 60 11.53 -2.28 2.45
C GLY A 60 10.50 -1.17 2.31
N TYR A 61 10.55 -0.44 1.20
CA TYR A 61 9.58 0.60 0.90
C TYR A 61 8.17 0.03 0.77
N ASP A 62 8.03 -1.09 0.03
CA ASP A 62 6.73 -1.75 -0.14
C ASP A 62 6.16 -2.22 1.19
N ILE A 63 7.00 -2.81 2.04
CA ILE A 63 6.58 -3.27 3.37
C ILE A 63 6.09 -2.09 4.20
N HIS A 64 6.83 -0.97 4.18
CA HIS A 64 6.44 0.23 4.91
C HIS A 64 5.09 0.77 4.41
N LEU A 65 4.90 0.79 3.11
CA LEU A 65 3.64 1.24 2.51
C LEU A 65 2.48 0.33 2.90
N ILE A 66 2.69 -0.99 2.86
CA ILE A 66 1.67 -1.97 3.25
C ILE A 66 1.28 -1.77 4.73
N ASN A 67 2.26 -1.58 5.60
CA ASN A 67 1.99 -1.36 7.03
C ASN A 67 1.22 -0.06 7.25
N SER A 68 1.51 0.98 6.48
CA SER A 68 0.78 2.23 6.52
C SER A 68 -0.68 2.05 6.12
N ILE A 69 -0.92 1.26 5.06
CA ILE A 69 -2.29 0.95 4.62
C ILE A 69 -3.03 0.14 5.68
N LEU A 70 -2.38 -0.84 6.28
CA LEU A 70 -2.97 -1.64 7.36
C LEU A 70 -3.38 -0.77 8.55
N ASP A 71 -2.56 0.22 8.90
CA ASP A 71 -2.89 1.14 9.98
C ASP A 71 -4.13 1.96 9.66
N LYS A 72 -4.25 2.45 8.42
CA LYS A 72 -5.43 3.19 7.97
C LYS A 72 -6.68 2.33 7.99
N VAL A 73 -6.58 1.08 7.55
CA VAL A 73 -7.69 0.12 7.58
C VAL A 73 -8.14 -0.11 9.02
N ARG A 74 -7.19 -0.28 9.94
CA ARG A 74 -7.49 -0.48 11.36
C ARG A 74 -8.25 0.71 11.93
N LYS A 75 -7.84 1.92 11.61
CA LYS A 75 -8.51 3.14 12.10
C LYS A 75 -9.94 3.25 11.57
N GLN A 76 -10.17 2.86 10.33
CA GLN A 76 -11.53 2.89 9.77
C GLN A 76 -12.43 1.84 10.40
N ARG A 77 -11.87 0.69 10.73
CA ARG A 77 -12.65 -0.40 11.37
C ARG A 77 -13.08 -0.06 12.80
N CYS A 78 -12.30 0.75 13.48
CA CYS A 78 -12.58 1.12 14.87
C CYS A 78 -13.68 2.16 15.01
N LYS A 79 -14.16 2.70 13.93
CA LYS A 79 -15.32 3.58 13.93
C LYS A 79 -16.58 2.75 13.74
#